data_bb52f4810dc310584039109b431e7420
#
_entry.id   bb52f4810dc310584039109b431e7420
#
_cell.length_a   1.000
_cell.length_b   1.000
_cell.length_c   1.000
_cell.angle_alpha   90.00
_cell.angle_beta   90.00
_cell.angle_gamma   90.00
#
_symmetry.space_group_name_H-M   'P 1'
#
loop_
_entity.id
_entity.type
_entity.pdbx_description
1 polymer ?
#
loop_
_entity_poly.entity_id
_entity_poly.type
_entity_poly.pdbx_seq_one_letter_code
_entity_poly.pdbx_strand_id
1 'polypeptide(L)' 'MTKSELAKSMQQVYGGPLIKLARIADMVGDSNTQRVKRKYLTGLKQINGRYFIPEVAERIIEKMQVS' A
#
# COMPACT_ATOMS: atom_id res chain seq x y z
N MET A 1 -10.68 9.05 -6.22
CA MET A 1 -9.21 9.10 -6.15
C MET A 1 -8.61 8.09 -7.10
N THR A 2 -7.64 8.51 -7.89
CA THR A 2 -6.92 7.60 -8.79
C THR A 2 -5.71 7.00 -8.09
N LYS A 3 -5.18 5.91 -8.66
CA LYS A 3 -3.98 5.28 -8.11
C LYS A 3 -2.78 6.24 -8.15
N SER A 4 -2.69 7.11 -9.14
CA SER A 4 -1.63 8.11 -9.23
C SER A 4 -1.73 9.15 -8.11
N GLU A 5 -2.95 9.60 -7.82
CA GLU A 5 -3.19 10.55 -6.74
C GLU A 5 -2.87 9.93 -5.39
N LEU A 6 -3.28 8.69 -5.17
CA LEU A 6 -2.98 7.99 -3.93
C LEU A 6 -1.48 7.78 -3.76
N ALA A 7 -0.78 7.35 -4.81
CA ALA A 7 0.67 7.16 -4.76
C ALA A 7 1.39 8.45 -4.41
N LYS A 8 0.97 9.56 -5.01
CA LYS A 8 1.55 10.87 -4.73
C LYS A 8 1.37 11.28 -3.28
N SER A 9 0.14 11.12 -2.75
CA SER A 9 -0.15 11.39 -1.34
C SER A 9 0.71 10.55 -0.41
N MET A 10 0.82 9.26 -0.69
CA MET A 10 1.62 8.35 0.12
C MET A 10 3.09 8.76 0.12
N GLN A 11 3.64 9.12 -1.04
CA GLN A 11 5.03 9.54 -1.13
C GLN A 11 5.29 10.82 -0.34
N GLN A 12 4.34 11.76 -0.35
CA GLN A 12 4.46 12.98 0.43
C GLN A 12 4.43 12.71 1.93
N VAL A 13 3.53 11.84 2.37
CA VAL A 13 3.37 11.53 3.79
C VAL A 13 4.56 10.73 4.33
N TYR A 14 5.03 9.76 3.56
CA TYR A 14 6.08 8.84 4.03
C TYR A 14 7.48 9.21 3.56
N GLY A 15 7.62 10.28 2.79
CA GLY A 15 8.92 10.86 2.46
C GLY A 15 9.73 10.11 1.43
N GLY A 16 9.11 9.24 0.62
CA GLY A 16 9.86 8.51 -0.39
C GLY A 16 9.01 7.47 -1.11
N PRO A 17 9.61 6.71 -2.05
CA PRO A 17 8.86 5.75 -2.87
C PRO A 17 8.56 4.42 -2.19
N LEU A 18 9.11 4.16 -1.00
CA LEU A 18 8.97 2.88 -0.30
C LEU A 18 8.20 3.05 1.00
N ILE A 19 7.41 2.01 1.37
CA ILE A 19 6.57 2.05 2.55
C ILE A 19 6.64 0.70 3.28
N LYS A 20 6.67 0.75 4.63
CA LYS A 20 6.68 -0.44 5.47
C LYS A 20 5.27 -1.03 5.58
N LEU A 21 5.20 -2.35 5.78
CA LEU A 21 3.93 -3.05 5.94
C LEU A 21 3.08 -2.47 7.09
N ALA A 22 3.70 -2.13 8.21
CA ALA A 22 2.99 -1.54 9.34
C ALA A 22 2.27 -0.25 8.96
N ARG A 23 2.90 0.57 8.12
CA ARG A 23 2.30 1.82 7.66
C ARG A 23 1.14 1.57 6.69
N ILE A 24 1.26 0.56 5.85
CA ILE A 24 0.17 0.17 4.96
C ILE A 24 -1.05 -0.29 5.79
N ALA A 25 -0.81 -1.09 6.82
CA ALA A 25 -1.86 -1.55 7.72
C ALA A 25 -2.58 -0.38 8.40
N ASP A 26 -1.82 0.60 8.91
CA ASP A 26 -2.40 1.80 9.50
C ASP A 26 -3.27 2.54 8.49
N MET A 27 -2.80 2.65 7.27
CA MET A 27 -3.49 3.41 6.22
C MET A 27 -4.82 2.76 5.83
N VAL A 28 -4.87 1.42 5.76
CA VAL A 28 -6.11 0.71 5.41
C VAL A 28 -6.98 0.43 6.63
N GLY A 29 -6.52 0.80 7.83
CA GLY A 29 -7.31 0.67 9.05
C GLY A 29 -7.39 -0.75 9.59
N ASP A 30 -6.41 -1.60 9.30
CA ASP A 30 -6.40 -2.99 9.76
C ASP A 30 -5.12 -3.25 10.57
N SER A 31 -5.26 -3.59 11.84
CA SER A 31 -4.12 -3.86 12.72
C SER A 31 -3.44 -5.19 12.43
N ASN A 32 -4.07 -6.10 11.69
CA ASN A 32 -3.51 -7.41 11.38
C ASN A 32 -2.68 -7.32 10.09
N THR A 33 -1.35 -7.17 10.25
CA THR A 33 -0.43 -7.00 9.12
C THR A 33 -0.41 -8.21 8.18
N GLN A 34 -0.57 -9.42 8.71
CA GLN A 34 -0.61 -10.63 7.89
C GLN A 34 -1.83 -10.64 6.97
N ARG A 35 -2.97 -10.20 7.47
CA ARG A 35 -4.19 -10.09 6.67
C ARG A 35 -4.04 -9.03 5.59
N VAL A 36 -3.46 -7.88 5.92
CA VAL A 36 -3.17 -6.81 4.96
C VAL A 36 -2.27 -7.33 3.85
N LYS A 37 -1.21 -8.05 4.21
CA LYS A 37 -0.28 -8.61 3.24
C LYS A 37 -0.99 -9.56 2.28
N ARG A 38 -1.82 -10.45 2.79
CA ARG A 38 -2.56 -11.42 1.95
C ARG A 38 -3.61 -10.73 1.08
N LYS A 39 -4.29 -9.74 1.63
CA LYS A 39 -5.42 -9.10 0.95
C LYS A 39 -4.98 -8.13 -0.16
N TYR A 40 -3.94 -7.35 0.10
CA TYR A 40 -3.53 -6.27 -0.82
C TYR A 40 -2.20 -6.51 -1.52
N LEU A 41 -1.28 -7.22 -0.89
CA LEU A 41 0.12 -7.23 -1.30
C LEU A 41 0.59 -8.56 -1.88
N THR A 42 -0.33 -9.49 -2.14
CA THR A 42 0.01 -10.79 -2.72
C THR A 42 0.66 -10.60 -4.10
N GLY A 43 1.83 -11.20 -4.27
CA GLY A 43 2.57 -11.11 -5.52
C GLY A 43 3.47 -9.89 -5.65
N LEU A 44 3.39 -8.94 -4.73
CA LEU A 44 4.29 -7.78 -4.75
C LEU A 44 5.63 -8.14 -4.10
N LYS A 45 6.71 -7.66 -4.69
CA LYS A 45 8.06 -7.88 -4.15
C LYS A 45 8.39 -6.82 -3.11
N GLN A 46 9.13 -7.25 -2.08
CA GLN A 46 9.67 -6.34 -1.08
C GLN A 46 11.06 -5.85 -1.49
N ILE A 47 11.34 -4.60 -1.17
CA ILE A 47 12.66 -3.99 -1.35
C ILE A 47 13.13 -3.58 0.03
N ASN A 48 14.13 -4.30 0.58
CA ASN A 48 14.64 -4.07 1.93
C ASN A 48 13.53 -4.05 2.99
N GLY A 49 12.59 -4.99 2.89
CA GLY A 49 11.48 -5.10 3.83
C GLY A 49 10.38 -4.07 3.63
N ARG A 50 10.42 -3.32 2.54
CA ARG A 50 9.41 -2.30 2.22
C ARG A 50 8.80 -2.60 0.86
N TYR A 51 7.66 -1.98 0.60
CA TYR A 51 6.95 -2.12 -0.66
C TYR A 51 7.05 -0.83 -1.47
N PHE A 52 6.98 -0.96 -2.80
CA PHE A 52 7.02 0.19 -3.71
C PHE A 52 5.64 0.86 -3.73
N ILE A 53 5.59 2.13 -3.35
CA ILE A 53 4.34 2.86 -3.16
C ILE A 53 3.40 2.82 -4.37
N PRO A 54 3.84 3.06 -5.62
CA PRO A 54 2.92 2.99 -6.76
C PRO A 54 2.22 1.64 -6.90
N GLU A 55 2.91 0.54 -6.63
CA GLU A 55 2.30 -0.79 -6.68
C GLU A 55 1.28 -0.99 -5.55
N VAL A 56 1.61 -0.50 -4.36
CA VAL A 56 0.70 -0.57 -3.21
C VAL A 56 -0.56 0.25 -3.49
N ALA A 57 -0.40 1.46 -3.98
CA ALA A 57 -1.52 2.34 -4.32
C ALA A 57 -2.45 1.69 -5.34
N GLU A 58 -1.89 1.07 -6.37
CA GLU A 58 -2.67 0.37 -7.39
C GLU A 58 -3.51 -0.75 -6.78
N ARG A 59 -2.90 -1.57 -5.90
CA ARG A 59 -3.60 -2.68 -5.25
C ARG A 59 -4.73 -2.18 -4.35
N ILE A 60 -4.49 -1.11 -3.59
CA ILE A 60 -5.50 -0.54 -2.71
C ILE A 60 -6.69 -0.02 -3.52
N ILE A 61 -6.42 0.74 -4.58
CA ILE A 61 -7.49 1.29 -5.42
C ILE A 61 -8.30 0.18 -6.09
N GLU A 62 -7.64 -0.87 -6.57
CA GLU A 62 -8.33 -2.02 -7.16
C GLU A 62 -9.30 -2.66 -6.16
N LYS A 63 -8.88 -2.83 -4.92
CA LYS A 63 -9.72 -3.42 -3.89
C LYS A 63 -10.89 -2.51 -3.50
N MET A 64 -10.67 -1.20 -3.51
CA MET A 64 -11.72 -0.24 -3.20
C MET A 64 -12.78 -0.16 -4.30
N GLN A 65 -12.39 -0.41 -5.55
CA GLN A 65 -13.29 -0.34 -6.70
C GLN A 65 -14.09 -1.62 -6.90
N VAL A 66 -13.63 -2.73 -6.35
CA VAL A 66 -14.33 -4.01 -6.42
C VAL A 66 -15.29 -4.08 -5.24
N SER A 67 -16.52 -3.81 -5.48
CA SER A 67 -17.54 -3.88 -4.44
C SER A 67 -18.55 -4.97 -4.77
#